data_f26b4de4b815241ef8c4536e9ae69285
#
_entry.id   f26b4de4b815241ef8c4536e9ae69285
#
_cell.length_a   1.000
_cell.length_b   1.000
_cell.length_c   1.000
_cell.angle_alpha   90.00
_cell.angle_beta   90.00
_cell.angle_gamma   90.00
#
_symmetry.space_group_name_H-M   'P 1'
#
loop_
_entity.id
_entity.type
_entity.pdbx_description
1 polymer ?
#
loop_
_entity_poly.entity_id
_entity_poly.type
_entity_poly.pdbx_seq_one_letter_code
_entity_poly.pdbx_strand_id
1 'polypeptide(L)'
;MKCNINESLNSLSLILVPLNVNGNRHMFLLDTGSQQNGVSDASAECMKCFEPSGNLMSTQGLDGHTIVTPIGQMSYEIGPHTCKTDFFVISGKTFEEITAETGIEISGILGINFMKKHRCTINIVEGYVTAEFDEPTATDNSAMTAA
;
A
#
# COMPACT_ATOMS: atom_id res chain seq x y z
N MET A 1 -11.27 -3.57 -8.82
CA MET A 1 -11.02 -2.10 -8.78
C MET A 1 -10.21 -1.67 -9.99
N LYS A 2 -10.55 -0.56 -10.56
CA LYS A 2 -9.76 0.06 -11.64
C LYS A 2 -9.47 1.51 -11.23
N CYS A 3 -8.21 1.89 -11.23
CA CYS A 3 -7.75 3.22 -10.83
C CYS A 3 -7.05 3.91 -12.01
N ASN A 4 -7.49 5.12 -12.34
CA ASN A 4 -6.81 5.94 -13.35
C ASN A 4 -5.57 6.57 -12.71
N ILE A 5 -4.42 6.40 -13.35
CA ILE A 5 -3.13 6.90 -12.87
C ILE A 5 -2.48 7.91 -13.82
N ASN A 6 -3.21 8.37 -14.86
CA ASN A 6 -2.67 9.27 -15.88
C ASN A 6 -2.13 10.56 -15.28
N GLU A 7 -2.82 11.14 -14.32
CA GLU A 7 -2.38 12.39 -13.69
C GLU A 7 -1.03 12.25 -13.02
N SER A 8 -0.87 11.23 -12.17
CA SER A 8 0.39 11.02 -11.48
C SER A 8 1.52 10.56 -12.40
N LEU A 9 1.21 9.76 -13.42
CA LEU A 9 2.20 9.37 -14.43
C LEU A 9 2.71 10.58 -15.22
N ASN A 10 1.80 11.42 -15.70
CA ASN A 10 2.16 12.54 -16.59
C ASN A 10 2.83 13.67 -15.80
N SER A 11 2.39 13.95 -14.59
CA SER A 11 2.90 15.06 -13.79
C SER A 11 4.14 14.69 -12.98
N LEU A 12 4.24 13.46 -12.48
CA LEU A 12 5.26 13.06 -11.51
C LEU A 12 6.10 11.87 -11.97
N SER A 13 5.72 11.19 -13.03
CA SER A 13 6.28 9.89 -13.45
C SER A 13 6.20 8.85 -12.34
N LEU A 14 5.16 8.92 -11.53
CA LEU A 14 4.90 8.01 -10.41
C LEU A 14 3.54 7.34 -10.57
N ILE A 15 3.42 6.16 -10.03
CA ILE A 15 2.15 5.44 -9.97
C ILE A 15 1.58 5.60 -8.56
N LEU A 16 0.59 6.48 -8.43
CA LEU A 16 -0.09 6.72 -7.16
C LEU A 16 -1.48 6.10 -7.20
N VAL A 17 -1.78 5.30 -6.21
CA VAL A 17 -3.09 4.66 -6.07
C VAL A 17 -3.71 5.00 -4.73
N PRO A 18 -5.04 5.21 -4.67
CA PRO A 18 -5.71 5.50 -3.42
C PRO A 18 -6.07 4.23 -2.68
N LEU A 19 -5.89 4.24 -1.37
CA LEU A 19 -6.51 3.28 -0.46
C LEU A 19 -7.41 4.04 0.50
N ASN A 20 -8.56 3.48 0.80
CA ASN A 20 -9.40 3.99 1.86
C ASN A 20 -8.99 3.33 3.16
N VAL A 21 -8.66 4.15 4.14
CA VAL A 21 -8.29 3.69 5.46
C VAL A 21 -9.16 4.45 6.46
N ASN A 22 -9.96 3.71 7.21
CA ASN A 22 -10.84 4.29 8.22
C ASN A 22 -11.77 5.40 7.65
N GLY A 23 -12.27 5.19 6.44
CA GLY A 23 -13.18 6.13 5.77
C GLY A 23 -12.48 7.30 5.06
N ASN A 24 -11.18 7.40 5.12
CA ASN A 24 -10.40 8.46 4.48
C ASN A 24 -9.56 7.91 3.33
N ARG A 25 -9.44 8.71 2.28
CA ARG A 25 -8.63 8.38 1.11
C ARG A 25 -7.18 8.78 1.34
N HIS A 26 -6.29 7.82 1.19
CA HIS A 26 -4.84 8.02 1.31
C HIS A 26 -4.14 7.60 0.03
N MET A 27 -3.17 8.37 -0.40
CA MET A 27 -2.40 8.08 -1.61
C MET A 27 -1.17 7.25 -1.27
N PHE A 28 -0.96 6.16 -1.99
CA PHE A 28 0.18 5.28 -1.85
C PHE A 28 0.94 5.18 -3.16
N LEU A 29 2.26 5.13 -3.05
CA LEU A 29 3.13 4.88 -4.19
C LEU A 29 3.18 3.38 -4.48
N LEU A 30 2.84 3.01 -5.70
CA LEU A 30 3.00 1.62 -6.15
C LEU A 30 4.44 1.44 -6.64
N ASP A 31 5.21 0.64 -5.94
CA ASP A 31 6.65 0.50 -6.16
C ASP A 31 7.03 -0.96 -6.38
N THR A 32 7.29 -1.31 -7.64
CA THR A 32 7.72 -2.67 -8.01
C THR A 32 9.13 -3.01 -7.53
N GLY A 33 9.91 -2.01 -7.12
CA GLY A 33 11.22 -2.21 -6.53
C GLY A 33 11.18 -2.56 -5.04
N SER A 34 10.03 -2.46 -4.41
CA SER A 34 9.84 -2.84 -3.01
C SER A 34 9.13 -4.17 -2.90
N GLN A 35 9.67 -5.08 -2.09
CA GLN A 35 9.00 -6.36 -1.80
C GLN A 35 7.82 -6.14 -0.85
N GLN A 36 8.04 -5.36 0.20
CA GLN A 36 7.10 -5.16 1.30
C GLN A 36 6.30 -3.88 1.12
N ASN A 37 5.21 -3.77 1.88
CA ASN A 37 4.41 -2.57 1.98
C ASN A 37 4.91 -1.72 3.14
N GLY A 38 4.91 -0.41 2.95
CA GLY A 38 5.32 0.53 3.98
C GLY A 38 4.29 1.62 4.21
N VAL A 39 4.16 2.06 5.45
CA VAL A 39 3.33 3.21 5.82
C VAL A 39 4.21 4.23 6.53
N SER A 40 4.03 5.50 6.23
CA SER A 40 4.81 6.54 6.90
C SER A 40 4.44 6.60 8.39
N ASP A 41 5.41 6.96 9.22
CA ASP A 41 5.23 7.10 10.67
C ASP A 41 4.07 8.03 11.02
N ALA A 42 4.00 9.20 10.38
CA ALA A 42 2.92 10.17 10.59
C ALA A 42 1.57 9.60 10.16
N SER A 43 1.51 8.89 9.03
CA SER A 43 0.28 8.29 8.54
C SER A 43 -0.16 7.12 9.40
N ALA A 44 0.75 6.29 9.86
CA ALA A 44 0.45 5.18 10.77
C ALA A 44 -0.23 5.68 12.06
N GLU A 45 0.26 6.79 12.59
CA GLU A 45 -0.31 7.43 13.78
C GLU A 45 -1.70 8.02 13.49
N CYS A 46 -1.84 8.75 12.39
CA CYS A 46 -3.11 9.38 11.99
C CYS A 46 -4.21 8.38 11.65
N MET A 47 -3.87 7.32 10.94
CA MET A 47 -4.84 6.35 10.45
C MET A 47 -5.47 5.52 11.56
N LYS A 48 -4.74 5.30 12.65
CA LYS A 48 -5.17 4.47 13.79
C LYS A 48 -5.59 3.05 13.41
N CYS A 49 -5.24 2.63 12.21
CA CYS A 49 -5.54 1.29 11.69
C CYS A 49 -4.32 0.38 11.64
N PHE A 50 -3.17 0.89 12.05
CA PHE A 50 -1.94 0.13 12.13
C PHE A 50 -1.86 -0.55 13.50
N GLU A 51 -1.76 -1.87 13.47
CA GLU A 51 -1.63 -2.70 14.68
C GLU A 51 -0.19 -3.22 14.76
N PRO A 52 0.66 -2.68 15.63
CA PRO A 52 2.03 -3.18 15.78
C PRO A 52 2.03 -4.65 16.20
N SER A 53 2.89 -5.45 15.56
CA SER A 53 3.04 -6.86 15.94
C SER A 53 3.96 -7.08 17.14
N GLY A 54 4.71 -6.05 17.52
CA GLY A 54 5.80 -6.17 18.50
C GLY A 54 7.11 -6.66 17.90
N ASN A 55 7.11 -6.99 16.60
CA ASN A 55 8.29 -7.45 15.87
C ASN A 55 8.93 -6.31 15.08
N LEU A 56 10.19 -6.50 14.75
CA LEU A 56 10.96 -5.60 13.90
C LEU A 56 11.27 -6.30 12.58
N MET A 57 11.36 -5.53 11.53
CA MET A 57 11.80 -5.99 10.22
C MET A 57 13.09 -5.30 9.84
N SER A 58 14.04 -6.05 9.29
CA SER A 58 15.26 -5.52 8.72
C SER A 58 15.08 -5.41 7.21
N THR A 59 15.33 -4.24 6.67
CA THR A 59 15.27 -3.99 5.23
C THR A 59 16.53 -3.28 4.78
N GLN A 60 16.98 -3.57 3.58
CA GLN A 60 18.19 -2.98 3.00
C GLN A 60 17.80 -2.12 1.81
N GLY A 61 18.24 -0.87 1.81
CA GLY A 61 18.10 0.02 0.67
C GLY A 61 19.13 -0.27 -0.42
N LEU A 62 18.93 0.34 -1.59
CA LEU A 62 19.88 0.22 -2.71
C LEU A 62 21.27 0.78 -2.39
N ASP A 63 21.36 1.69 -1.42
CA ASP A 63 22.60 2.26 -0.92
C ASP A 63 23.39 1.30 0.02
N GLY A 64 22.85 0.13 0.30
CA GLY A 64 23.45 -0.87 1.18
C GLY A 64 23.18 -0.65 2.65
N HIS A 65 22.50 0.42 3.04
CA HIS A 65 22.17 0.66 4.44
C HIS A 65 21.01 -0.24 4.89
N THR A 66 21.17 -0.81 6.09
CA THR A 66 20.14 -1.63 6.72
C THR A 66 19.31 -0.76 7.66
N ILE A 67 18.01 -0.84 7.53
CA ILE A 67 17.05 -0.16 8.39
C ILE A 67 16.29 -1.22 9.16
N VAL A 68 16.17 -1.03 10.46
CA VAL A 68 15.33 -1.87 11.32
C VAL A 68 14.10 -1.06 11.72
N THR A 69 12.93 -1.58 11.46
CA THR A 69 11.69 -0.84 11.62
C THR A 69 10.58 -1.73 12.17
N PRO A 70 9.63 -1.16 12.93
CA PRO A 70 8.46 -1.91 13.37
C PRO A 70 7.65 -2.44 12.19
N ILE A 71 7.14 -3.66 12.33
CA ILE A 71 6.19 -4.25 11.40
C ILE A 71 4.87 -4.51 12.12
N GLY A 72 3.78 -4.34 11.43
CA GLY A 72 2.45 -4.59 11.95
C GLY A 72 1.47 -4.81 10.82
N GLN A 73 0.20 -4.92 11.17
CA GLN A 73 -0.86 -5.10 10.20
C GLN A 73 -1.67 -3.81 10.06
N MET A 74 -2.05 -3.51 8.84
CA MET A 74 -2.94 -2.38 8.55
C MET A 74 -4.16 -2.87 7.79
N SER A 75 -5.32 -2.42 8.24
CA SER A 75 -6.59 -2.63 7.56
C SER A 75 -6.85 -1.50 6.59
N TYR A 76 -7.31 -1.83 5.41
CA TYR A 76 -7.66 -0.86 4.38
C TYR A 76 -8.84 -1.38 3.56
N GLU A 77 -9.48 -0.49 2.83
CA GLU A 77 -10.64 -0.81 2.01
C GLU A 77 -10.34 -0.52 0.55
N ILE A 78 -10.71 -1.44 -0.32
CA ILE A 78 -10.71 -1.23 -1.75
C ILE A 78 -12.11 -1.57 -2.27
N GLY A 79 -12.86 -0.55 -2.67
CA GLY A 79 -14.27 -0.72 -2.99
C GLY A 79 -15.04 -1.27 -1.78
N PRO A 80 -15.85 -2.32 -1.94
CA PRO A 80 -16.59 -2.92 -0.84
C PRO A 80 -15.77 -3.90 0.02
N HIS A 81 -14.50 -4.14 -0.33
CA HIS A 81 -13.67 -5.14 0.33
C HIS A 81 -12.80 -4.52 1.41
N THR A 82 -12.82 -5.13 2.59
CA THR A 82 -11.89 -4.82 3.68
C THR A 82 -10.76 -5.82 3.67
N CYS A 83 -9.54 -5.33 3.64
CA CYS A 83 -8.33 -6.12 3.55
C CYS A 83 -7.43 -5.83 4.75
N LYS A 84 -6.60 -6.78 5.11
CA LYS A 84 -5.61 -6.62 6.16
C LYS A 84 -4.30 -7.27 5.71
N THR A 85 -3.22 -6.54 5.82
CA THR A 85 -1.91 -7.06 5.38
C THR A 85 -0.79 -6.42 6.19
N ASP A 86 0.40 -7.00 6.06
CA ASP A 86 1.58 -6.52 6.78
C ASP A 86 2.14 -5.25 6.14
N PHE A 87 2.47 -4.29 6.98
CA PHE A 87 3.17 -3.07 6.64
C PHE A 87 4.32 -2.84 7.60
N PHE A 88 5.43 -2.33 7.11
CA PHE A 88 6.47 -1.77 7.96
C PHE A 88 6.32 -0.25 8.04
N VAL A 89 6.87 0.35 9.09
CA VAL A 89 6.83 1.81 9.25
C VAL A 89 8.06 2.42 8.59
N ILE A 90 7.84 3.40 7.74
CA ILE A 90 8.91 4.16 7.07
C ILE A 90 8.90 5.61 7.53
N SER A 91 10.07 6.27 7.45
CA SER A 91 10.16 7.68 7.76
C SER A 91 9.37 8.52 6.75
N GLY A 92 8.53 9.42 7.25
CA GLY A 92 7.79 10.36 6.41
C GLY A 92 8.68 11.29 5.59
N LYS A 93 9.94 11.45 6.00
CA LYS A 93 10.94 12.22 5.25
C LYS A 93 11.18 11.68 3.85
N THR A 94 10.93 10.40 3.63
CA THR A 94 11.05 9.77 2.30
C THR A 94 10.22 10.48 1.24
N PHE A 95 9.10 11.08 1.62
CA PHE A 95 8.16 11.71 0.68
C PHE A 95 8.09 13.24 0.79
N GLU A 96 8.91 13.85 1.63
CA GLU A 96 8.86 15.30 1.87
C GLU A 96 9.09 16.12 0.60
N GLU A 97 10.02 15.71 -0.24
CA GLU A 97 10.31 16.41 -1.49
C GLU A 97 9.11 16.38 -2.44
N ILE A 98 8.49 15.22 -2.59
CA ILE A 98 7.32 15.07 -3.45
C ILE A 98 6.16 15.93 -2.93
N THR A 99 5.93 15.89 -1.62
CA THR A 99 4.89 16.70 -1.00
C THR A 99 5.16 18.20 -1.15
N ALA A 100 6.42 18.63 -0.98
CA ALA A 100 6.80 20.02 -1.13
C ALA A 100 6.62 20.52 -2.56
N GLU A 101 6.96 19.71 -3.55
CA GLU A 101 6.87 20.09 -4.97
C GLU A 101 5.43 20.03 -5.51
N THR A 102 4.62 19.11 -5.05
CA THR A 102 3.33 18.79 -5.67
C THR A 102 2.12 19.09 -4.81
N GLY A 103 2.32 19.26 -3.50
CA GLY A 103 1.22 19.35 -2.53
C GLY A 103 0.50 18.02 -2.27
N ILE A 104 0.96 16.93 -2.88
CA ILE A 104 0.38 15.60 -2.69
C ILE A 104 1.08 14.90 -1.52
N GLU A 105 0.30 14.53 -0.52
CA GLU A 105 0.78 13.76 0.62
C GLU A 105 0.75 12.27 0.27
N ILE A 106 1.91 11.61 0.37
CA ILE A 106 2.04 10.18 0.13
C ILE A 106 2.12 9.48 1.48
N SER A 107 1.18 8.58 1.72
CA SER A 107 1.03 7.90 3.00
C SER A 107 1.90 6.65 3.13
N GLY A 108 2.40 6.12 2.02
CA GLY A 108 3.25 4.95 2.07
C GLY A 108 3.52 4.34 0.70
N ILE A 109 4.03 3.12 0.74
CA ILE A 109 4.43 2.34 -0.43
C ILE A 109 3.65 1.04 -0.46
N LEU A 110 3.17 0.66 -1.63
CA LEU A 110 2.62 -0.66 -1.90
C LEU A 110 3.61 -1.43 -2.76
N GLY A 111 4.14 -2.49 -2.21
CA GLY A 111 5.17 -3.29 -2.86
C GLY A 111 4.63 -4.52 -3.60
N ILE A 112 5.54 -5.40 -3.98
CA ILE A 112 5.22 -6.62 -4.72
C ILE A 112 4.26 -7.52 -3.95
N ASN A 113 4.37 -7.60 -2.63
CA ASN A 113 3.46 -8.42 -1.83
C ASN A 113 2.00 -7.97 -1.94
N PHE A 114 1.76 -6.65 -1.95
CA PHE A 114 0.43 -6.10 -2.20
C PHE A 114 -0.05 -6.44 -3.62
N MET A 115 0.81 -6.23 -4.60
CA MET A 115 0.45 -6.46 -6.00
C MET A 115 0.10 -7.92 -6.29
N LYS A 116 0.84 -8.85 -5.69
CA LYS A 116 0.55 -10.28 -5.79
C LYS A 116 -0.76 -10.64 -5.10
N LYS A 117 -0.97 -10.15 -3.89
CA LYS A 117 -2.17 -10.43 -3.11
C LYS A 117 -3.43 -9.97 -3.85
N HIS A 118 -3.39 -8.83 -4.48
CA HIS A 118 -4.54 -8.22 -5.16
C HIS A 118 -4.49 -8.37 -6.68
N ARG A 119 -3.61 -9.23 -7.19
CA ARG A 119 -3.49 -9.51 -8.63
C ARG A 119 -3.47 -8.24 -9.47
N CYS A 120 -2.63 -7.30 -9.08
CA CYS A 120 -2.55 -6.01 -9.74
C CYS A 120 -2.04 -6.14 -11.17
N THR A 121 -2.70 -5.43 -12.08
CA THR A 121 -2.23 -5.20 -13.44
C THR A 121 -1.95 -3.72 -13.59
N ILE A 122 -0.78 -3.38 -14.09
CA ILE A 122 -0.37 -2.00 -14.35
C ILE A 122 -0.30 -1.80 -15.85
N ASN A 123 -1.13 -0.91 -16.38
CA ASN A 123 -1.11 -0.54 -17.79
C ASN A 123 -0.61 0.90 -17.91
N ILE A 124 0.67 1.04 -18.20
CA ILE A 124 1.33 2.35 -18.31
C ILE A 124 0.85 3.07 -19.56
N VAL A 125 0.59 2.35 -20.64
CA VAL A 125 0.20 2.95 -21.92
C VAL A 125 -1.16 3.63 -21.83
N GLU A 126 -2.13 2.93 -21.25
CA GLU A 126 -3.48 3.45 -21.08
C GLU A 126 -3.69 4.21 -19.76
N GLY A 127 -2.75 4.08 -18.83
CA GLY A 127 -2.74 4.82 -17.58
C GLY A 127 -3.73 4.35 -16.55
N TYR A 128 -3.76 3.05 -16.28
CA TYR A 128 -4.60 2.52 -15.19
C TYR A 128 -3.94 1.34 -14.46
N VAL A 129 -4.40 1.14 -13.23
CA VAL A 129 -4.08 -0.02 -12.40
C VAL A 129 -5.38 -0.74 -12.07
N THR A 130 -5.39 -2.05 -12.22
CA THR A 130 -6.50 -2.88 -11.74
C THR A 130 -6.06 -3.73 -10.57
N ALA A 131 -6.97 -3.99 -9.66
CA ALA A 131 -6.76 -4.93 -8.56
C ALA A 131 -7.98 -5.85 -8.48
N GLU A 132 -7.69 -7.14 -8.29
CA GLU A 132 -8.71 -8.16 -8.11
C GLU A 132 -8.69 -8.63 -6.66
N PHE A 133 -9.83 -9.09 -6.21
CA PHE A 133 -9.99 -9.64 -4.87
C PHE A 133 -10.44 -11.07 -5.02
N ASP A 134 -9.82 -11.95 -4.24
CA ASP A 134 -10.32 -13.29 -4.09
C ASP A 134 -11.60 -13.19 -3.24
N GLU A 135 -12.73 -13.08 -3.91
CA GLU A 135 -14.00 -13.23 -3.23
C GLU A 135 -14.10 -14.66 -2.70
N PRO A 136 -14.50 -14.87 -1.43
CA PRO A 136 -14.72 -16.21 -0.93
C PRO A 136 -15.77 -16.88 -1.84
N THR A 137 -15.36 -17.99 -2.47
CA THR A 137 -16.31 -18.80 -3.21
C THR A 137 -17.27 -19.48 -2.23
N ALA A 138 -18.39 -19.98 -2.73
CA ALA A 138 -19.30 -20.75 -1.89
C ALA A 138 -18.61 -21.95 -1.24
N THR A 139 -17.61 -22.53 -1.92
CA THR A 139 -16.79 -23.62 -1.38
C THR A 139 -15.89 -23.12 -0.25
N ASP A 140 -15.24 -21.97 -0.43
CA ASP A 140 -14.39 -21.38 0.60
C ASP A 140 -15.21 -21.01 1.83
N ASN A 141 -16.39 -20.43 1.63
CA ASN A 141 -17.31 -20.12 2.70
C ASN A 141 -17.76 -21.37 3.45
N SER A 142 -18.03 -22.44 2.72
CA SER A 142 -18.38 -23.73 3.30
C SER A 142 -17.25 -24.30 4.11
N ALA A 143 -16.02 -24.22 3.62
CA ALA A 143 -14.83 -24.67 4.34
C ALA A 143 -14.61 -23.86 5.61
N MET A 144 -14.74 -22.56 5.55
CA MET A 144 -14.66 -21.69 6.73
C MET A 144 -15.78 -21.94 7.72
N THR A 145 -16.97 -22.23 7.24
CA THR A 145 -18.13 -22.51 8.08
C THR A 145 -18.02 -23.89 8.74
N ALA A 146 -17.47 -24.86 8.01
CA ALA A 146 -17.27 -26.21 8.50
C ALA A 146 -16.11 -26.33 9.50
N ALA A 147 -15.20 -25.39 9.42
CA ALA A 147 -14.08 -25.34 10.34
C ALA A 147 -14.46 -24.69 11.65
#